data_d41ce39618b6e0113a5d664b6792305b
#
_entry.id   d41ce39618b6e0113a5d664b6792305b
#
_cell.length_a   1.000
_cell.length_b   1.000
_cell.length_c   1.000
_cell.angle_alpha   90.00
_cell.angle_beta   90.00
_cell.angle_gamma   90.00
#
_symmetry.space_group_name_H-M   'P 1'
#
loop_
_entity.id
_entity.type
_entity.pdbx_description
1 polymer ?
#
loop_
_entity_poly.entity_id
_entity_poly.type
_entity_poly.pdbx_seq_one_letter_code
_entity_poly.pdbx_strand_id
1 'polypeptide(L)'
;MDENNILEVEGLKKFFPNRKGFFNRITSFNKAVNDISLHIKKGETVGLVGESGSGKTTVGRCVVKLFSPTEGSIKYNFNGKSLDISQTPEHQLKDFRKNFQMLFQDVYSSLDPKMKILDIVTEPLAIHNLGTEKERFETVCELMTRGGLTPDDLQKYPHQFSGGQRQRIALARAFYFDR
;
A
#
# COMPACT_ATOMS: atom_id res chain seq x y z
N MET A 1 -20.82 11.70 -3.43
CA MET A 1 -19.35 11.81 -3.60
C MET A 1 -19.09 12.98 -4.55
N ASP A 2 -18.23 13.92 -4.19
CA ASP A 2 -17.80 14.99 -5.09
C ASP A 2 -16.97 14.37 -6.22
N GLU A 3 -17.26 14.72 -7.49
CA GLU A 3 -16.56 14.17 -8.66
C GLU A 3 -15.03 14.43 -8.63
N ASN A 4 -14.60 15.45 -7.91
CA ASN A 4 -13.20 15.79 -7.74
C ASN A 4 -12.47 14.96 -6.67
N ASN A 5 -13.19 14.26 -5.78
CA ASN A 5 -12.58 13.43 -4.76
C ASN A 5 -12.17 12.08 -5.33
N ILE A 6 -10.86 11.74 -5.18
CA ILE A 6 -10.35 10.41 -5.52
C ILE A 6 -10.57 9.41 -4.37
N LEU A 7 -10.57 9.90 -3.14
CA LEU A 7 -10.80 9.15 -1.91
C LEU A 7 -11.77 9.91 -0.99
N GLU A 8 -12.71 9.18 -0.43
CA GLU A 8 -13.62 9.65 0.61
C GLU A 8 -13.71 8.62 1.73
N VAL A 9 -13.45 9.06 2.95
CA VAL A 9 -13.53 8.25 4.17
C VAL A 9 -14.55 8.89 5.09
N GLU A 10 -15.55 8.14 5.51
CA GLU A 10 -16.64 8.64 6.35
C GLU A 10 -16.80 7.76 7.59
N GLY A 11 -16.72 8.36 8.77
CA GLY A 11 -16.97 7.72 10.05
C GLY A 11 -16.11 6.49 10.31
N LEU A 12 -14.85 6.48 9.83
CA LEU A 12 -13.95 5.34 9.93
C LEU A 12 -13.65 4.98 11.37
N LYS A 13 -13.97 3.73 11.74
CA LYS A 13 -13.58 3.16 13.02
C LYS A 13 -12.79 1.87 12.81
N LYS A 14 -11.72 1.70 13.58
CA LYS A 14 -10.97 0.45 13.63
C LYS A 14 -10.66 0.07 15.06
N PHE A 15 -11.28 -1.02 15.51
CA PHE A 15 -11.12 -1.57 16.83
C PHE A 15 -10.46 -2.93 16.75
N PHE A 16 -9.46 -3.16 17.60
CA PHE A 16 -8.78 -4.45 17.72
C PHE A 16 -9.23 -5.12 19.01
N PRO A 17 -9.74 -6.36 18.95
CA PRO A 17 -10.17 -7.07 20.14
C PRO A 17 -8.96 -7.50 20.99
N ASN A 18 -8.97 -7.17 22.27
CA ASN A 18 -8.06 -7.71 23.26
C ASN A 18 -8.61 -9.04 23.78
N ARG A 19 -7.87 -10.11 23.55
CA ARG A 19 -8.25 -11.46 23.97
C ARG A 19 -7.40 -11.91 25.15
N LYS A 20 -8.03 -12.51 26.17
CA LYS A 20 -7.34 -13.03 27.37
C LYS A 20 -7.83 -14.43 27.73
N GLY A 21 -6.96 -15.16 28.44
CA GLY A 21 -7.22 -16.50 28.96
C GLY A 21 -7.10 -17.62 27.94
N PHE A 22 -7.17 -18.86 28.44
CA PHE A 22 -7.00 -20.10 27.66
C PHE A 22 -8.06 -20.24 26.54
N PHE A 23 -9.26 -19.71 26.75
CA PHE A 23 -10.38 -19.73 25.80
C PHE A 23 -10.43 -18.51 24.86
N ASN A 24 -9.36 -17.69 24.83
CA ASN A 24 -9.24 -16.56 23.88
C ASN A 24 -10.46 -15.59 23.90
N ARG A 25 -11.07 -15.37 25.09
CA ARG A 25 -12.26 -14.52 25.24
C ARG A 25 -11.91 -13.06 25.04
N ILE A 26 -12.77 -12.36 24.28
CA ILE A 26 -12.66 -10.89 24.08
C ILE A 26 -13.00 -10.22 25.41
N THR A 27 -12.06 -9.46 25.97
CA THR A 27 -12.22 -8.75 27.26
C THR A 27 -12.41 -7.24 27.08
N SER A 28 -11.88 -6.67 25.98
CA SER A 28 -11.98 -5.25 25.65
C SER A 28 -11.61 -5.03 24.20
N PHE A 29 -11.79 -3.80 23.72
CA PHE A 29 -11.37 -3.38 22.39
C PHE A 29 -10.36 -2.22 22.51
N ASN A 30 -9.26 -2.30 21.77
CA ASN A 30 -8.40 -1.16 21.54
C ASN A 30 -8.96 -0.36 20.35
N LYS A 31 -9.43 0.86 20.62
CA LYS A 31 -9.97 1.79 19.62
C LYS A 31 -8.83 2.53 18.92
N ALA A 32 -8.18 1.89 17.96
CA ALA A 32 -7.04 2.45 17.25
C ALA A 32 -7.41 3.60 16.31
N VAL A 33 -8.61 3.58 15.74
CA VAL A 33 -9.21 4.68 14.98
C VAL A 33 -10.64 4.82 15.47
N ASN A 34 -11.08 6.04 15.77
CA ASN A 34 -12.39 6.30 16.30
C ASN A 34 -13.00 7.52 15.64
N ASP A 35 -13.90 7.29 14.68
CA ASP A 35 -14.70 8.29 13.98
C ASP A 35 -13.88 9.32 13.19
N ILE A 36 -13.10 8.85 12.21
CA ILE A 36 -12.31 9.71 11.33
C ILE A 36 -13.01 9.85 9.98
N SER A 37 -13.17 11.10 9.54
CA SER A 37 -13.63 11.43 8.18
C SER A 37 -12.62 12.33 7.50
N LEU A 38 -12.31 12.04 6.23
CA LEU A 38 -11.41 12.83 5.39
C LEU A 38 -11.72 12.59 3.92
N HIS A 39 -11.27 13.49 3.06
CA HIS A 39 -11.30 13.30 1.61
C HIS A 39 -9.97 13.74 1.01
N ILE A 40 -9.65 13.19 -0.15
CA ILE A 40 -8.48 13.56 -0.95
C ILE A 40 -8.95 13.81 -2.38
N LYS A 41 -8.60 14.98 -2.91
CA LYS A 41 -8.89 15.35 -4.31
C LYS A 41 -7.85 14.80 -5.25
N LYS A 42 -8.21 14.68 -6.52
CA LYS A 42 -7.25 14.29 -7.56
C LYS A 42 -6.10 15.30 -7.64
N GLY A 43 -4.85 14.80 -7.54
CA GLY A 43 -3.64 15.62 -7.55
C GLY A 43 -3.32 16.32 -6.22
N GLU A 44 -4.10 16.09 -5.16
CA GLU A 44 -3.87 16.63 -3.83
C GLU A 44 -2.91 15.74 -3.03
N THR A 45 -2.08 16.40 -2.20
CA THR A 45 -1.25 15.71 -1.19
C THR A 45 -1.79 16.04 0.20
N VAL A 46 -2.19 15.04 0.96
CA VAL A 46 -2.72 15.19 2.31
C VAL A 46 -1.74 14.61 3.34
N GLY A 47 -1.39 15.41 4.34
CA GLY A 47 -0.55 15.01 5.46
C GLY A 47 -1.39 14.63 6.69
N LEU A 48 -1.20 13.41 7.23
CA LEU A 48 -1.82 12.96 8.47
C LEU A 48 -0.83 13.13 9.62
N VAL A 49 -1.09 14.09 10.52
CA VAL A 49 -0.21 14.49 11.62
C VAL A 49 -0.82 14.07 12.96
N GLY A 50 0.02 13.77 13.94
CA GLY A 50 -0.39 13.40 15.30
C GLY A 50 0.72 12.66 16.05
N GLU A 51 0.53 12.44 17.33
CA GLU A 51 1.49 11.75 18.21
C GLU A 51 1.73 10.30 17.81
N SER A 52 2.83 9.71 18.32
CA SER A 52 3.08 8.27 18.15
C SER A 52 1.96 7.47 18.80
N GLY A 53 1.46 6.45 18.11
CA GLY A 53 0.33 5.65 18.61
C GLY A 53 -1.07 6.24 18.38
N SER A 54 -1.20 7.44 17.80
CA SER A 54 -2.52 8.07 17.54
C SER A 54 -3.35 7.41 16.41
N GLY A 55 -2.88 6.32 15.82
CA GLY A 55 -3.65 5.57 14.82
C GLY A 55 -3.36 5.92 13.35
N LYS A 56 -2.44 6.85 13.04
CA LYS A 56 -2.11 7.27 11.65
C LYS A 56 -1.83 6.09 10.71
N THR A 57 -0.94 5.20 11.12
CA THR A 57 -0.61 3.99 10.35
C THR A 57 -1.82 3.08 10.18
N THR A 58 -2.69 3.01 11.18
CA THR A 58 -3.93 2.22 11.12
C THR A 58 -4.91 2.81 10.11
N VAL A 59 -5.07 4.14 10.07
CA VAL A 59 -5.87 4.83 9.03
C VAL A 59 -5.33 4.49 7.65
N GLY A 60 -4.04 4.69 7.39
CA GLY A 60 -3.43 4.36 6.11
C GLY A 60 -3.64 2.89 5.69
N ARG A 61 -3.49 1.94 6.63
CA ARG A 61 -3.74 0.51 6.37
C ARG A 61 -5.22 0.20 6.11
N CYS A 62 -6.15 0.93 6.71
CA CYS A 62 -7.58 0.81 6.40
C CYS A 62 -7.88 1.35 5.01
N VAL A 63 -7.32 2.51 4.66
CA VAL A 63 -7.51 3.17 3.36
C VAL A 63 -7.09 2.26 2.20
N VAL A 64 -6.00 1.51 2.32
CA VAL A 64 -5.58 0.53 1.30
C VAL A 64 -6.14 -0.89 1.53
N LYS A 65 -7.12 -1.03 2.43
CA LYS A 65 -7.77 -2.32 2.76
C LYS A 65 -6.80 -3.43 3.21
N LEU A 66 -5.66 -3.09 3.82
CA LEU A 66 -4.85 -4.05 4.58
C LEU A 66 -5.52 -4.41 5.92
N PHE A 67 -6.29 -3.48 6.47
CA PHE A 67 -7.19 -3.73 7.58
C PHE A 67 -8.63 -3.43 7.15
N SER A 68 -9.54 -4.36 7.36
CA SER A 68 -10.96 -4.06 7.21
C SER A 68 -11.40 -3.11 8.32
N PRO A 69 -12.13 -2.03 8.01
CA PRO A 69 -12.71 -1.16 9.03
C PRO A 69 -13.68 -1.94 9.92
N THR A 70 -13.88 -1.48 11.15
CA THR A 70 -14.94 -1.99 12.04
C THR A 70 -16.27 -1.36 11.68
N GLU A 71 -16.26 -0.04 11.40
CA GLU A 71 -17.39 0.75 10.95
C GLU A 71 -16.90 1.85 10.00
N GLY A 72 -17.85 2.51 9.32
CA GLY A 72 -17.58 3.57 8.37
C GLY A 72 -17.40 3.07 6.94
N SER A 73 -17.22 4.00 6.01
CA SER A 73 -17.06 3.71 4.59
C SER A 73 -15.75 4.28 4.05
N ILE A 74 -15.20 3.61 3.03
CA ILE A 74 -13.99 4.04 2.32
C ILE A 74 -14.29 3.92 0.83
N LYS A 75 -14.53 5.05 0.18
CA LYS A 75 -14.95 5.12 -1.21
C LYS A 75 -13.83 5.70 -2.06
N TYR A 76 -13.55 5.06 -3.18
CA TYR A 76 -12.65 5.54 -4.21
C TYR A 76 -13.39 5.89 -5.49
N ASN A 77 -12.96 6.95 -6.16
CA ASN A 77 -13.45 7.33 -7.47
C ASN A 77 -12.32 7.25 -8.51
N PHE A 78 -12.42 6.26 -9.39
CA PHE A 78 -11.52 6.10 -10.52
C PHE A 78 -12.29 6.18 -11.82
N ASN A 79 -11.94 7.17 -12.67
CA ASN A 79 -12.54 7.34 -13.99
C ASN A 79 -14.08 7.38 -13.96
N GLY A 80 -14.66 8.09 -12.98
CA GLY A 80 -16.10 8.23 -12.83
C GLY A 80 -16.82 6.99 -12.22
N LYS A 81 -16.07 5.96 -11.83
CA LYS A 81 -16.62 4.80 -11.11
C LYS A 81 -16.29 4.89 -9.63
N SER A 82 -17.32 4.94 -8.80
CA SER A 82 -17.16 4.89 -7.34
C SER A 82 -17.17 3.44 -6.86
N LEU A 83 -16.21 3.10 -6.00
CA LEU A 83 -16.09 1.79 -5.36
C LEU A 83 -15.95 1.97 -3.85
N ASP A 84 -16.87 1.42 -3.06
CA ASP A 84 -16.72 1.32 -1.61
C ASP A 84 -15.95 0.05 -1.26
N ILE A 85 -14.67 0.22 -0.90
CA ILE A 85 -13.81 -0.90 -0.54
C ILE A 85 -14.07 -1.43 0.87
N SER A 86 -14.77 -0.69 1.72
CA SER A 86 -15.07 -1.13 3.09
C SER A 86 -15.87 -2.43 3.11
N GLN A 87 -16.81 -2.57 2.15
CA GLN A 87 -17.70 -3.73 2.00
C GLN A 87 -17.23 -4.73 0.91
N THR A 88 -16.24 -4.36 0.09
CA THR A 88 -15.79 -5.19 -1.03
C THR A 88 -15.02 -6.41 -0.52
N PRO A 89 -15.38 -7.63 -0.95
CA PRO A 89 -14.65 -8.85 -0.62
C PRO A 89 -13.21 -8.84 -1.16
N GLU A 90 -12.31 -9.50 -0.46
CA GLU A 90 -10.87 -9.52 -0.78
C GLU A 90 -10.55 -9.96 -2.22
N HIS A 91 -11.25 -10.98 -2.71
CA HIS A 91 -11.04 -11.52 -4.07
C HIS A 91 -11.40 -10.53 -5.19
N GLN A 92 -12.24 -9.52 -4.91
CA GLN A 92 -12.63 -8.48 -5.88
C GLN A 92 -11.68 -7.27 -5.85
N LEU A 93 -10.76 -7.20 -4.90
CA LEU A 93 -9.84 -6.06 -4.75
C LEU A 93 -8.60 -6.16 -5.63
N LYS A 94 -8.38 -7.29 -6.34
CA LYS A 94 -7.17 -7.49 -7.14
C LYS A 94 -6.99 -6.39 -8.20
N ASP A 95 -8.04 -6.08 -8.96
CA ASP A 95 -7.99 -5.04 -9.98
C ASP A 95 -7.94 -3.63 -9.40
N PHE A 96 -8.61 -3.43 -8.26
CA PHE A 96 -8.56 -2.18 -7.52
C PHE A 96 -7.13 -1.86 -7.05
N ARG A 97 -6.39 -2.85 -6.55
CA ARG A 97 -5.02 -2.69 -6.04
C ARG A 97 -3.98 -2.22 -7.08
N LYS A 98 -4.31 -2.26 -8.36
CA LYS A 98 -3.48 -1.64 -9.41
C LYS A 98 -3.44 -0.11 -9.30
N ASN A 99 -4.45 0.51 -8.70
CA ASN A 99 -4.64 1.96 -8.70
C ASN A 99 -3.98 2.67 -7.52
N PHE A 100 -3.40 1.94 -6.56
CA PHE A 100 -2.70 2.53 -5.43
C PHE A 100 -1.57 1.65 -4.93
N GLN A 101 -0.59 2.27 -4.31
CA GLN A 101 0.55 1.61 -3.70
C GLN A 101 0.77 2.13 -2.29
N MET A 102 1.31 1.29 -1.42
CA MET A 102 1.71 1.67 -0.07
C MET A 102 3.20 1.48 0.11
N LEU A 103 3.89 2.55 0.48
CA LEU A 103 5.27 2.50 0.92
C LEU A 103 5.32 2.38 2.44
N PHE A 104 5.99 1.35 2.93
CA PHE A 104 6.21 1.17 4.36
C PHE A 104 7.42 1.96 4.83
N GLN A 105 7.35 2.50 6.03
CA GLN A 105 8.44 3.24 6.67
C GLN A 105 9.69 2.37 6.84
N ASP A 106 9.50 1.10 7.20
CA ASP A 106 10.58 0.13 7.30
C ASP A 106 10.80 -0.57 5.95
N VAL A 107 11.73 -0.02 5.19
CA VAL A 107 12.14 -0.58 3.89
C VAL A 107 12.89 -1.90 4.06
N TYR A 108 13.57 -2.09 5.19
CA TYR A 108 14.33 -3.30 5.48
C TYR A 108 13.47 -4.55 5.47
N SER A 109 12.31 -4.47 6.13
CA SER A 109 11.34 -5.57 6.20
C SER A 109 10.46 -5.70 4.95
N SER A 110 10.50 -4.71 4.05
CA SER A 110 9.65 -4.68 2.85
C SER A 110 10.23 -5.41 1.64
N LEU A 111 11.53 -5.73 1.66
CA LEU A 111 12.24 -6.44 0.60
C LEU A 111 12.64 -7.84 1.11
N ASP A 112 12.18 -8.91 0.44
CA ASP A 112 12.57 -10.28 0.80
C ASP A 112 14.08 -10.44 0.59
N PRO A 113 14.87 -10.73 1.66
CA PRO A 113 16.32 -10.83 1.56
C PRO A 113 16.81 -12.01 0.71
N LYS A 114 15.93 -12.97 0.40
CA LYS A 114 16.23 -14.18 -0.39
C LYS A 114 15.94 -14.02 -1.87
N MET A 115 15.22 -12.96 -2.26
CA MET A 115 14.88 -12.68 -3.65
C MET A 115 15.89 -11.72 -4.27
N LYS A 116 16.18 -11.86 -5.57
CA LYS A 116 16.94 -10.87 -6.34
C LYS A 116 16.12 -9.60 -6.51
N ILE A 117 16.80 -8.47 -6.70
CA ILE A 117 16.13 -7.19 -6.93
C ILE A 117 15.22 -7.24 -8.16
N LEU A 118 15.64 -7.92 -9.23
CA LEU A 118 14.80 -8.14 -10.42
C LEU A 118 13.45 -8.75 -10.03
N ASP A 119 13.48 -9.84 -9.28
CA ASP A 119 12.25 -10.58 -8.89
C ASP A 119 11.36 -9.70 -8.00
N ILE A 120 11.96 -8.98 -7.04
CA ILE A 120 11.23 -8.09 -6.13
C ILE A 120 10.52 -6.96 -6.89
N VAL A 121 11.21 -6.33 -7.86
CA VAL A 121 10.64 -5.17 -8.56
C VAL A 121 9.67 -5.61 -9.66
N THR A 122 9.87 -6.79 -10.28
CA THR A 122 8.92 -7.34 -11.28
C THR A 122 7.70 -8.02 -10.67
N GLU A 123 7.75 -8.41 -9.39
CA GLU A 123 6.69 -9.15 -8.71
C GLU A 123 5.29 -8.54 -8.90
N PRO A 124 5.06 -7.22 -8.67
CA PRO A 124 3.74 -6.63 -8.87
C PRO A 124 3.24 -6.75 -10.32
N LEU A 125 4.13 -6.61 -11.32
CA LEU A 125 3.83 -6.82 -12.74
C LEU A 125 3.35 -8.23 -13.01
N ALA A 126 4.06 -9.20 -12.43
CA ALA A 126 3.74 -10.61 -12.58
C ALA A 126 2.38 -10.95 -11.93
N ILE A 127 2.11 -10.47 -10.71
CA ILE A 127 0.85 -10.70 -9.99
C ILE A 127 -0.35 -10.19 -10.79
N HIS A 128 -0.20 -9.04 -11.44
CA HIS A 128 -1.26 -8.42 -12.23
C HIS A 128 -1.27 -8.83 -13.72
N ASN A 129 -0.39 -9.75 -14.13
CA ASN A 129 -0.22 -10.22 -15.52
C ASN A 129 0.00 -9.08 -16.51
N LEU A 130 0.79 -8.08 -16.15
CA LEU A 130 1.07 -6.92 -16.99
C LEU A 130 2.36 -7.15 -17.79
N GLY A 131 2.26 -7.04 -19.10
CA GLY A 131 3.38 -7.21 -20.03
C GLY A 131 3.98 -8.62 -20.09
N THR A 132 4.78 -8.84 -21.10
CA THR A 132 5.64 -10.02 -21.25
C THR A 132 6.85 -9.94 -20.30
N GLU A 133 7.58 -11.03 -20.13
CA GLU A 133 8.80 -11.06 -19.31
C GLU A 133 9.83 -10.03 -19.79
N LYS A 134 9.99 -9.89 -21.13
CA LYS A 134 10.89 -8.92 -21.73
C LYS A 134 10.46 -7.48 -21.43
N GLU A 135 9.18 -7.15 -21.61
CA GLU A 135 8.66 -5.80 -21.33
C GLU A 135 8.79 -5.46 -19.84
N ARG A 136 8.56 -6.42 -18.93
CA ARG A 136 8.78 -6.24 -17.48
C ARG A 136 10.22 -5.92 -17.18
N PHE A 137 11.16 -6.66 -17.78
CA PHE A 137 12.59 -6.42 -17.59
C PHE A 137 13.00 -5.04 -18.09
N GLU A 138 12.57 -4.63 -19.29
CA GLU A 138 12.85 -3.31 -19.85
C GLU A 138 12.29 -2.19 -18.95
N THR A 139 11.05 -2.34 -18.49
CA THR A 139 10.41 -1.40 -17.56
C THR A 139 11.19 -1.26 -16.26
N VAL A 140 11.61 -2.38 -15.68
CA VAL A 140 12.37 -2.38 -14.42
C VAL A 140 13.75 -1.75 -14.61
N CYS A 141 14.44 -2.04 -15.70
CA CYS A 141 15.72 -1.38 -16.03
C CYS A 141 15.58 0.14 -16.09
N GLU A 142 14.52 0.66 -16.72
CA GLU A 142 14.27 2.09 -16.78
C GLU A 142 13.99 2.69 -15.39
N LEU A 143 13.13 2.05 -14.60
CA LEU A 143 12.81 2.51 -13.24
C LEU A 143 14.06 2.52 -12.33
N MET A 144 14.89 1.49 -12.42
CA MET A 144 16.14 1.43 -11.66
C MET A 144 17.10 2.54 -12.08
N THR A 145 17.23 2.80 -13.37
CA THR A 145 18.07 3.89 -13.88
C THR A 145 17.57 5.26 -13.42
N ARG A 146 16.27 5.51 -13.45
CA ARG A 146 15.65 6.73 -12.87
C ARG A 146 15.91 6.86 -11.38
N GLY A 147 15.98 5.73 -10.66
CA GLY A 147 16.36 5.65 -9.25
C GLY A 147 17.86 5.83 -8.98
N GLY A 148 18.70 6.06 -10.02
CA GLY A 148 20.15 6.16 -9.89
C GLY A 148 20.82 4.84 -9.54
N LEU A 149 20.26 3.72 -10.00
CA LEU A 149 20.80 2.37 -9.91
C LEU A 149 21.11 1.87 -11.34
N THR A 150 21.86 0.79 -11.42
CA THR A 150 22.26 0.23 -12.74
C THR A 150 21.50 -1.06 -13.04
N PRO A 151 21.35 -1.46 -14.31
CA PRO A 151 20.77 -2.76 -14.66
C PRO A 151 21.49 -3.95 -14.03
N ASP A 152 22.81 -3.87 -13.79
CA ASP A 152 23.59 -4.91 -13.12
C ASP A 152 23.17 -5.10 -11.66
N ASP A 153 22.61 -4.08 -11.03
CA ASP A 153 22.08 -4.15 -9.67
C ASP A 153 20.87 -5.07 -9.55
N LEU A 154 20.18 -5.36 -10.65
CA LEU A 154 19.03 -6.25 -10.69
C LEU A 154 19.36 -7.70 -10.31
N GLN A 155 20.60 -8.13 -10.51
CA GLN A 155 21.04 -9.48 -10.17
C GLN A 155 21.49 -9.63 -8.70
N LYS A 156 21.58 -8.53 -7.97
CA LYS A 156 21.99 -8.49 -6.57
C LYS A 156 20.83 -8.75 -5.62
N TYR A 157 21.16 -9.00 -4.36
CA TYR A 157 20.20 -9.21 -3.26
C TYR A 157 20.10 -7.96 -2.37
N PRO A 158 18.98 -7.76 -1.65
CA PRO A 158 18.78 -6.58 -0.80
C PRO A 158 19.90 -6.27 0.18
N HIS A 159 20.55 -7.30 0.76
CA HIS A 159 21.63 -7.11 1.73
C HIS A 159 22.90 -6.48 1.13
N GLN A 160 23.05 -6.45 -0.19
CA GLN A 160 24.20 -5.86 -0.91
C GLN A 160 24.05 -4.34 -1.15
N PHE A 161 22.96 -3.74 -0.67
CA PHE A 161 22.62 -2.33 -0.89
C PHE A 161 22.62 -1.53 0.42
N SER A 162 22.99 -0.26 0.32
CA SER A 162 22.81 0.70 1.41
C SER A 162 21.32 0.97 1.72
N GLY A 163 21.01 1.53 2.90
CA GLY A 163 19.64 1.88 3.27
C GLY A 163 18.98 2.81 2.25
N GLY A 164 19.69 3.83 1.77
CA GLY A 164 19.16 4.74 0.76
C GLY A 164 18.95 4.09 -0.61
N GLN A 165 19.80 3.15 -1.01
CA GLN A 165 19.60 2.37 -2.24
C GLN A 165 18.37 1.47 -2.13
N ARG A 166 18.15 0.82 -0.97
CA ARG A 166 16.94 0.01 -0.73
C ARG A 166 15.68 0.85 -0.78
N GLN A 167 15.70 2.09 -0.26
CA GLN A 167 14.57 3.00 -0.40
C GLN A 167 14.26 3.28 -1.87
N ARG A 168 15.26 3.52 -2.71
CA ARG A 168 15.07 3.74 -4.15
C ARG A 168 14.52 2.49 -4.86
N ILE A 169 14.96 1.29 -4.46
CA ILE A 169 14.40 0.03 -4.97
C ILE A 169 12.93 -0.12 -4.58
N ALA A 170 12.57 0.17 -3.32
CA ALA A 170 11.17 0.12 -2.88
C ALA A 170 10.30 1.16 -3.59
N LEU A 171 10.84 2.35 -3.87
CA LEU A 171 10.17 3.35 -4.70
C LEU A 171 9.98 2.85 -6.14
N ALA A 172 11.01 2.28 -6.77
CA ALA A 172 10.91 1.72 -8.11
C ALA A 172 9.81 0.63 -8.16
N ARG A 173 9.74 -0.26 -7.14
CA ARG A 173 8.67 -1.26 -7.00
C ARG A 173 7.28 -0.64 -6.89
N ALA A 174 7.14 0.56 -6.29
CA ALA A 174 5.86 1.22 -6.11
C ALA A 174 5.40 2.02 -7.34
N PHE A 175 6.33 2.72 -8.01
CA PHE A 175 6.01 3.61 -9.14
C PHE A 175 5.82 2.91 -10.48
N TYR A 176 5.92 1.64 -10.53
CA TYR A 176 5.87 0.90 -11.76
C TYR A 176 4.48 0.91 -12.46
N PHE A 177 3.39 1.25 -11.74
CA PHE A 177 2.04 1.40 -12.29
C PHE A 177 1.76 2.79 -12.94
N ASP A 178 2.69 3.72 -12.88
CA ASP A 178 2.50 5.11 -13.28
C ASP A 178 2.83 5.35 -14.77
N ARG A 179 2.35 4.43 -15.66
CA ARG A 179 2.47 4.52 -17.12
C ARG A 179 1.11 4.44 -17.82
#